data_e06a6d9e59461f504bba3f0eb3ed75e8
#
_entry.id   e06a6d9e59461f504bba3f0eb3ed75e8
#
_cell.length_a   1.000
_cell.length_b   1.000
_cell.length_c   1.000
_cell.angle_alpha   90.00
_cell.angle_beta   90.00
_cell.angle_gamma   90.00
#
_symmetry.space_group_name_H-M   'P 1'
#
loop_
_entity.id
_entity.type
_entity.pdbx_description
1 polymer ?
#
loop_
_entity_poly.entity_id
_entity_poly.type
_entity_poly.pdbx_seq_one_letter_code
_entity_poly.pdbx_strand_id
1 'polypeptide(L)'
;MENYTNNMVRYNSIIKACVLLGELCICSGLFYIFYLWTIYRGKYTELTATLPQVLIIIILCYLICSIQGGVVLHLRKIYPYQIIMRVFRNVFYFSILTGTVLSVGKFMNICSLFFPAYISTLFLLLSLFRLTFRDILKRFRSQGKNIRYVVLVGSTSNNIEMYHELSDDPSTGYKVNGYFDDKPNPEMPSQCCYLGRPEEVQNYLKKNSYIHYLFCCLPSHRSEIIVPIINYCENNLVHFFSVPNLHNYLHNRVYFNMIGNVPYLSLRTDPLSYPENKFLKRTFDIVFSLLFLCTLFPIILIIVTIITKLTMPGPIFFRQKRNGLNDKEFYCYKFRSMKVNAEADTLQATKDDPRKTRWGNIMRKTNIDELPQFINVLLGDMSVVGPRPHMLKHTEEYSKLINKYMVRHFVKPGITGWSQVTGYRGETKELKDMEGRVIGDIWYIEHWSFWLDIYIIYKTVRNAIHGEKNAY
;
A
#
# COMPACT_ATOMS: atom_id res chain seq x y z
N MET A 1 -13.01 20.44 37.04
CA MET A 1 -12.03 20.15 35.98
C MET A 1 -11.60 18.69 35.93
N GLU A 2 -11.35 18.02 37.06
CA GLU A 2 -10.92 16.58 37.10
C GLU A 2 -11.89 15.58 36.48
N ASN A 3 -13.18 15.85 36.47
CA ASN A 3 -14.20 14.90 35.97
C ASN A 3 -14.24 14.78 34.41
N TYR A 4 -13.82 15.79 33.65
CA TYR A 4 -13.93 15.78 32.19
C TYR A 4 -12.75 15.08 31.49
N THR A 5 -11.54 15.30 31.97
CA THR A 5 -10.31 14.68 31.40
C THR A 5 -10.18 13.22 31.78
N ASN A 6 -10.57 12.83 33.00
CA ASN A 6 -10.68 11.42 33.40
C ASN A 6 -11.66 10.64 32.52
N ASN A 7 -12.75 11.26 32.07
CA ASN A 7 -13.71 10.62 31.17
C ASN A 7 -13.12 10.33 29.77
N MET A 8 -12.18 11.13 29.28
CA MET A 8 -11.62 11.02 27.92
C MET A 8 -10.75 9.77 27.73
N VAL A 9 -9.79 9.56 28.59
CA VAL A 9 -8.91 8.38 28.60
C VAL A 9 -9.74 7.13 28.95
N ARG A 10 -10.69 7.29 29.86
CA ARG A 10 -11.56 6.23 30.34
C ARG A 10 -12.45 5.65 29.23
N TYR A 11 -13.08 6.49 28.37
CA TYR A 11 -13.90 6.00 27.25
C TYR A 11 -13.12 5.20 26.21
N ASN A 12 -11.93 5.65 25.83
CA ASN A 12 -11.11 4.94 24.87
C ASN A 12 -10.64 3.58 25.43
N SER A 13 -10.27 3.55 26.70
CA SER A 13 -9.85 2.31 27.38
C SER A 13 -11.02 1.35 27.55
N ILE A 14 -12.21 1.85 27.92
CA ILE A 14 -13.43 1.05 28.02
C ILE A 14 -13.79 0.44 26.67
N ILE A 15 -13.78 1.23 25.59
CA ILE A 15 -14.06 0.73 24.24
C ILE A 15 -13.10 -0.39 23.87
N LYS A 16 -11.79 -0.20 24.11
CA LYS A 16 -10.79 -1.24 23.86
C LYS A 16 -11.04 -2.51 24.66
N ALA A 17 -11.35 -2.37 25.93
CA ALA A 17 -11.64 -3.49 26.82
C ALA A 17 -12.90 -4.25 26.38
N CYS A 18 -14.01 -3.54 26.07
CA CYS A 18 -15.25 -4.15 25.61
C CYS A 18 -15.06 -4.92 24.29
N VAL A 19 -14.31 -4.35 23.35
CA VAL A 19 -14.04 -5.03 22.08
C VAL A 19 -13.19 -6.28 22.32
N LEU A 20 -12.13 -6.18 23.11
CA LEU A 20 -11.25 -7.32 23.40
C LEU A 20 -11.99 -8.44 24.13
N LEU A 21 -12.81 -8.11 25.12
CA LEU A 21 -13.64 -9.10 25.83
C LEU A 21 -14.63 -9.78 24.89
N GLY A 22 -15.31 -9.01 24.05
CA GLY A 22 -16.22 -9.57 23.04
C GLY A 22 -15.52 -10.51 22.06
N GLU A 23 -14.33 -10.16 21.61
CA GLU A 23 -13.51 -11.00 20.71
C GLU A 23 -13.06 -12.30 21.40
N LEU A 24 -12.64 -12.22 22.67
CA LEU A 24 -12.28 -13.41 23.45
C LEU A 24 -13.47 -14.34 23.65
N CYS A 25 -14.64 -13.80 23.94
CA CYS A 25 -15.88 -14.58 24.05
C CYS A 25 -16.24 -15.27 22.72
N ILE A 26 -16.12 -14.56 21.60
CA ILE A 26 -16.38 -15.12 20.28
C ILE A 26 -15.37 -16.24 19.98
N CYS A 27 -14.08 -15.99 20.22
CA CYS A 27 -13.00 -16.93 19.93
C CYS A 27 -13.17 -18.23 20.73
N SER A 28 -13.34 -18.13 22.04
CA SER A 28 -13.51 -19.30 22.93
C SER A 28 -14.86 -20.00 22.74
N GLY A 29 -15.94 -19.24 22.62
CA GLY A 29 -17.28 -19.79 22.43
C GLY A 29 -17.42 -20.52 21.09
N LEU A 30 -16.88 -19.95 20.00
CA LEU A 30 -16.87 -20.60 18.70
C LEU A 30 -16.05 -21.89 18.71
N PHE A 31 -14.88 -21.88 19.37
CA PHE A 31 -14.08 -23.12 19.51
C PHE A 31 -14.84 -24.20 20.27
N TYR A 32 -15.51 -23.84 21.34
CA TYR A 32 -16.34 -24.77 22.12
C TYR A 32 -17.50 -25.35 21.29
N ILE A 33 -18.19 -24.55 20.50
CA ILE A 33 -19.27 -25.00 19.61
C ILE A 33 -18.73 -25.97 18.55
N PHE A 34 -17.60 -25.64 17.93
CA PHE A 34 -16.95 -26.50 16.92
C PHE A 34 -16.49 -27.82 17.54
N TYR A 35 -15.99 -27.80 18.77
CA TYR A 35 -15.60 -29.00 19.50
C TYR A 35 -16.80 -29.92 19.77
N LEU A 36 -17.89 -29.37 20.28
CA LEU A 36 -19.15 -30.13 20.49
C LEU A 36 -19.67 -30.72 19.19
N TRP A 37 -19.62 -29.96 18.10
CA TRP A 37 -20.09 -30.39 16.79
C TRP A 37 -19.26 -31.57 16.23
N THR A 38 -17.95 -31.60 16.45
CA THR A 38 -17.09 -32.69 16.04
C THR A 38 -17.33 -33.96 16.85
N ILE A 39 -17.59 -33.85 18.15
CA ILE A 39 -18.01 -34.96 19.02
C ILE A 39 -19.35 -35.55 18.53
N TYR A 40 -20.33 -34.69 18.30
CA TYR A 40 -21.68 -35.12 17.84
C TYR A 40 -21.63 -35.88 16.50
N ARG A 41 -20.72 -35.52 15.58
CA ARG A 41 -20.54 -36.20 14.31
C ARG A 41 -19.66 -37.47 14.37
N GLY A 42 -19.20 -37.87 15.54
CA GLY A 42 -18.34 -39.04 15.72
C GLY A 42 -16.96 -38.91 15.08
N LYS A 43 -16.58 -37.71 14.64
CA LYS A 43 -15.24 -37.39 14.19
C LYS A 43 -14.46 -36.82 15.37
N TYR A 44 -13.92 -37.70 16.18
CA TYR A 44 -13.13 -37.30 17.34
C TYR A 44 -11.92 -36.50 16.91
N THR A 45 -11.82 -35.27 17.40
CA THR A 45 -10.52 -34.61 17.58
C THR A 45 -9.96 -35.21 18.87
N GLU A 46 -8.94 -36.04 18.77
CA GLU A 46 -8.25 -36.56 19.94
C GLU A 46 -7.60 -35.40 20.68
N LEU A 47 -8.27 -34.88 21.71
CA LEU A 47 -7.68 -33.98 22.69
C LEU A 47 -6.82 -34.84 23.60
N THR A 48 -5.51 -34.65 23.54
CA THR A 48 -4.57 -35.20 24.50
C THR A 48 -4.53 -34.37 25.79
N ALA A 49 -4.97 -33.08 25.70
CA ALA A 49 -5.18 -32.20 26.82
C ALA A 49 -6.66 -32.03 27.18
N THR A 50 -6.96 -31.61 28.40
CA THR A 50 -8.33 -31.28 28.80
C THR A 50 -8.84 -30.07 28.04
N LEU A 51 -10.15 -30.02 27.74
CA LEU A 51 -10.77 -28.89 27.03
C LEU A 51 -10.44 -27.51 27.64
N PRO A 52 -10.45 -27.32 28.99
CA PRO A 52 -10.07 -26.05 29.60
C PRO A 52 -8.63 -25.63 29.28
N GLN A 53 -7.67 -26.58 29.23
CA GLN A 53 -6.27 -26.26 28.88
C GLN A 53 -6.16 -25.75 27.44
N VAL A 54 -6.85 -26.38 26.51
CA VAL A 54 -6.86 -25.93 25.10
C VAL A 54 -7.51 -24.57 24.97
N LEU A 55 -8.60 -24.30 25.68
CA LEU A 55 -9.25 -22.99 25.69
C LEU A 55 -8.34 -21.89 26.25
N ILE A 56 -7.61 -22.17 27.32
CA ILE A 56 -6.61 -21.23 27.88
C ILE A 56 -5.53 -20.91 26.84
N ILE A 57 -5.01 -21.92 26.14
CA ILE A 57 -4.01 -21.73 25.07
C ILE A 57 -4.57 -20.83 23.98
N ILE A 58 -5.79 -21.07 23.52
CA ILE A 58 -6.46 -20.27 22.49
C ILE A 58 -6.61 -18.81 22.94
N ILE A 59 -7.06 -18.59 24.18
CA ILE A 59 -7.21 -17.24 24.77
C ILE A 59 -5.87 -16.53 24.83
N LEU A 60 -4.81 -17.20 25.33
CA LEU A 60 -3.47 -16.62 25.42
C LEU A 60 -2.90 -16.28 24.04
N CYS A 61 -3.00 -17.19 23.08
CA CYS A 61 -2.57 -16.93 21.68
C CYS A 61 -3.31 -15.74 21.08
N TYR A 62 -4.63 -15.63 21.33
CA TYR A 62 -5.41 -14.51 20.82
C TYR A 62 -5.00 -13.18 21.49
N LEU A 63 -4.77 -13.18 22.78
CA LEU A 63 -4.29 -12.00 23.51
C LEU A 63 -2.94 -11.52 22.97
N ILE A 64 -1.97 -12.41 22.78
CA ILE A 64 -0.66 -12.07 22.20
C ILE A 64 -0.82 -11.42 20.82
N CYS A 65 -1.64 -12.00 19.95
CA CYS A 65 -1.87 -11.45 18.62
C CYS A 65 -2.61 -10.11 18.66
N SER A 66 -3.56 -9.93 19.60
CA SER A 66 -4.34 -8.70 19.72
C SER A 66 -3.52 -7.49 20.21
N ILE A 67 -2.43 -7.71 20.96
CA ILE A 67 -1.51 -6.63 21.38
C ILE A 67 -0.89 -5.96 20.16
N GLN A 68 -0.45 -6.73 19.17
CA GLN A 68 0.13 -6.19 17.92
C GLN A 68 -0.95 -5.68 16.94
N GLY A 69 -2.12 -6.31 16.93
CA GLY A 69 -3.21 -6.00 15.99
C GLY A 69 -4.00 -4.72 16.29
N GLY A 70 -3.89 -4.17 17.50
CA GLY A 70 -4.49 -2.93 17.98
C GLY A 70 -6.00 -2.79 17.71
N VAL A 71 -6.79 -2.56 18.75
CA VAL A 71 -8.21 -2.17 18.60
C VAL A 71 -8.28 -0.73 18.12
N VAL A 72 -8.68 -0.51 16.86
CA VAL A 72 -8.75 0.82 16.23
C VAL A 72 -10.10 1.51 16.36
N LEU A 73 -11.10 0.81 16.90
CA LEU A 73 -12.48 1.33 17.00
C LEU A 73 -12.63 2.57 17.89
N HIS A 74 -11.60 2.90 18.67
CA HIS A 74 -11.51 4.15 19.39
C HIS A 74 -11.22 5.36 18.47
N LEU A 75 -10.62 5.13 17.29
CA LEU A 75 -10.45 6.17 16.29
C LEU A 75 -11.81 6.56 15.70
N ARG A 76 -12.01 7.84 15.47
CA ARG A 76 -13.33 8.37 15.10
C ARG A 76 -13.63 8.22 13.60
N LYS A 77 -12.61 8.32 12.75
CA LYS A 77 -12.74 8.19 11.30
C LYS A 77 -11.97 6.94 10.83
N ILE A 78 -12.71 5.85 10.62
CA ILE A 78 -12.18 4.57 10.14
C ILE A 78 -13.08 4.01 9.07
N TYR A 79 -12.50 3.60 7.96
CA TYR A 79 -13.21 2.96 6.87
C TYR A 79 -13.42 1.45 7.14
N PRO A 80 -14.54 0.85 6.70
CA PRO A 80 -14.82 -0.58 6.90
C PRO A 80 -13.71 -1.51 6.44
N TYR A 81 -13.11 -1.24 5.27
CA TYR A 81 -12.02 -2.07 4.73
C TYR A 81 -10.77 -2.11 5.64
N GLN A 82 -10.48 -1.02 6.35
CA GLN A 82 -9.35 -0.96 7.30
C GLN A 82 -9.59 -1.87 8.51
N ILE A 83 -10.84 -1.98 8.95
CA ILE A 83 -11.24 -2.87 10.04
C ILE A 83 -11.08 -4.32 9.58
N ILE A 84 -11.64 -4.67 8.41
CA ILE A 84 -11.58 -6.03 7.86
C ILE A 84 -10.11 -6.47 7.64
N MET A 85 -9.28 -5.61 7.08
CA MET A 85 -7.86 -5.91 6.86
C MET A 85 -7.10 -6.16 8.17
N ARG A 86 -7.42 -5.42 9.23
CA ARG A 86 -6.81 -5.64 10.55
C ARG A 86 -7.30 -6.92 11.21
N VAL A 87 -8.59 -7.25 11.07
CA VAL A 87 -9.12 -8.54 11.53
C VAL A 87 -8.44 -9.68 10.77
N PHE A 88 -8.32 -9.57 9.45
CA PHE A 88 -7.62 -10.56 8.63
C PHE A 88 -6.17 -10.78 9.12
N ARG A 89 -5.41 -9.72 9.31
CA ARG A 89 -4.04 -9.79 9.81
C ARG A 89 -3.96 -10.44 11.20
N ASN A 90 -4.86 -10.08 12.11
CA ASN A 90 -4.89 -10.62 13.46
C ASN A 90 -5.24 -12.11 13.46
N VAL A 91 -6.27 -12.51 12.71
CA VAL A 91 -6.69 -13.92 12.58
C VAL A 91 -5.61 -14.74 11.85
N PHE A 92 -4.91 -14.18 10.88
CA PHE A 92 -3.80 -14.84 10.20
C PHE A 92 -2.65 -15.16 11.16
N TYR A 93 -2.17 -14.20 11.96
CA TYR A 93 -1.14 -14.46 12.98
C TYR A 93 -1.64 -15.41 14.06
N PHE A 94 -2.87 -15.25 14.50
CA PHE A 94 -3.51 -16.16 15.45
C PHE A 94 -3.57 -17.60 14.91
N SER A 95 -3.91 -17.81 13.65
CA SER A 95 -3.98 -19.14 13.06
C SER A 95 -2.62 -19.85 13.02
N ILE A 96 -1.56 -19.12 12.67
CA ILE A 96 -0.19 -19.64 12.67
C ILE A 96 0.25 -19.99 14.10
N LEU A 97 0.11 -19.02 15.03
CA LEU A 97 0.55 -19.20 16.41
C LEU A 97 -0.20 -20.35 17.10
N THR A 98 -1.53 -20.35 17.00
CA THR A 98 -2.37 -21.38 17.63
C THR A 98 -2.14 -22.75 16.99
N GLY A 99 -2.05 -22.80 15.65
CA GLY A 99 -1.77 -24.04 14.92
C GLY A 99 -0.42 -24.64 15.32
N THR A 100 0.64 -23.85 15.41
CA THR A 100 1.96 -24.31 15.87
C THR A 100 1.95 -24.78 17.33
N VAL A 101 1.39 -23.99 18.23
CA VAL A 101 1.34 -24.35 19.66
C VAL A 101 0.55 -25.64 19.89
N LEU A 102 -0.61 -25.79 19.27
CA LEU A 102 -1.44 -26.98 19.42
C LEU A 102 -0.81 -28.23 18.79
N SER A 103 -0.13 -28.08 17.64
CA SER A 103 0.54 -29.20 16.95
C SER A 103 1.84 -29.63 17.62
N VAL A 104 2.73 -28.67 17.91
CA VAL A 104 4.05 -28.96 18.54
C VAL A 104 3.87 -29.44 19.98
N GLY A 105 2.94 -28.85 20.71
CA GLY A 105 2.59 -29.28 22.08
C GLY A 105 1.83 -30.61 22.15
N LYS A 106 1.43 -31.16 21.02
CA LYS A 106 0.57 -32.36 20.93
C LYS A 106 -0.70 -32.25 21.78
N PHE A 107 -1.20 -31.05 21.99
CA PHE A 107 -2.42 -30.80 22.78
C PHE A 107 -3.70 -31.22 22.05
N MET A 108 -3.64 -31.26 20.74
CA MET A 108 -4.78 -31.60 19.89
C MET A 108 -4.29 -32.14 18.54
N ASN A 109 -4.85 -33.25 18.07
CA ASN A 109 -4.72 -33.68 16.68
C ASN A 109 -5.62 -32.81 15.81
N ILE A 110 -5.01 -31.89 15.05
CA ILE A 110 -5.73 -30.96 14.20
C ILE A 110 -6.24 -31.73 12.98
N CYS A 111 -7.54 -32.03 12.98
CA CYS A 111 -8.21 -32.60 11.80
C CYS A 111 -8.12 -31.60 10.62
N SER A 112 -7.81 -32.08 9.44
CA SER A 112 -7.56 -31.28 8.23
C SER A 112 -8.65 -30.27 7.89
N LEU A 113 -9.91 -30.51 8.27
CA LEU A 113 -11.05 -29.63 8.03
C LEU A 113 -11.50 -28.79 9.25
N PHE A 114 -11.22 -29.24 10.46
CA PHE A 114 -11.67 -28.56 11.68
C PHE A 114 -11.06 -27.17 11.84
N PHE A 115 -9.74 -27.09 11.79
CA PHE A 115 -9.01 -25.86 12.06
C PHE A 115 -9.24 -24.79 10.98
N PRO A 116 -9.16 -25.09 9.66
CA PRO A 116 -9.51 -24.12 8.62
C PRO A 116 -10.96 -23.63 8.71
N ALA A 117 -11.92 -24.51 9.03
CA ALA A 117 -13.31 -24.13 9.18
C ALA A 117 -13.52 -23.20 10.39
N TYR A 118 -12.89 -23.52 11.54
CA TYR A 118 -12.88 -22.67 12.72
C TYR A 118 -12.30 -21.29 12.41
N ILE A 119 -11.12 -21.19 11.79
CA ILE A 119 -10.46 -19.93 11.46
C ILE A 119 -11.28 -19.11 10.46
N SER A 120 -11.87 -19.73 9.44
CA SER A 120 -12.69 -19.03 8.44
C SER A 120 -13.96 -18.45 9.09
N THR A 121 -14.63 -19.24 9.93
CA THR A 121 -15.83 -18.78 10.66
C THR A 121 -15.48 -17.70 11.68
N LEU A 122 -14.34 -17.85 12.38
CA LEU A 122 -13.83 -16.85 13.32
C LEU A 122 -13.57 -15.50 12.62
N PHE A 123 -12.92 -15.52 11.46
CA PHE A 123 -12.71 -14.31 10.66
C PHE A 123 -14.01 -13.59 10.31
N LEU A 124 -15.03 -14.34 9.87
CA LEU A 124 -16.35 -13.77 9.52
C LEU A 124 -17.03 -13.17 10.74
N LEU A 125 -17.07 -13.90 11.86
CA LEU A 125 -17.74 -13.44 13.07
C LEU A 125 -17.04 -12.23 13.70
N LEU A 126 -15.71 -12.21 13.76
CA LEU A 126 -14.96 -11.07 14.26
C LEU A 126 -15.09 -9.85 13.36
N SER A 127 -15.12 -10.04 12.04
CA SER A 127 -15.38 -8.95 11.10
C SER A 127 -16.77 -8.36 11.29
N LEU A 128 -17.79 -9.20 11.38
CA LEU A 128 -19.15 -8.78 11.64
C LEU A 128 -19.28 -8.07 13.01
N PHE A 129 -18.70 -8.64 14.06
CA PHE A 129 -18.69 -8.04 15.39
C PHE A 129 -18.06 -6.64 15.40
N ARG A 130 -16.88 -6.46 14.79
CA ARG A 130 -16.22 -5.15 14.73
C ARG A 130 -16.99 -4.14 13.90
N LEU A 131 -17.62 -4.55 12.81
CA LEU A 131 -18.45 -3.66 11.99
C LEU A 131 -19.71 -3.24 12.72
N THR A 132 -20.43 -4.17 13.35
CA THR A 132 -21.62 -3.85 14.15
C THR A 132 -21.27 -2.98 15.34
N PHE A 133 -20.19 -3.27 16.05
CA PHE A 133 -19.74 -2.45 17.19
C PHE A 133 -19.36 -1.01 16.73
N ARG A 134 -18.69 -0.88 15.57
CA ARG A 134 -18.42 0.44 14.97
C ARG A 134 -19.73 1.21 14.71
N ASP A 135 -20.73 0.55 14.13
CA ASP A 135 -21.99 1.20 13.79
C ASP A 135 -22.80 1.58 15.06
N ILE A 136 -22.72 0.78 16.11
CA ILE A 136 -23.25 1.12 17.44
C ILE A 136 -22.55 2.37 17.98
N LEU A 137 -21.21 2.43 17.92
CA LEU A 137 -20.46 3.60 18.36
C LEU A 137 -20.81 4.85 17.55
N LYS A 138 -21.00 4.71 16.23
CA LYS A 138 -21.43 5.81 15.37
C LYS A 138 -22.81 6.35 15.77
N ARG A 139 -23.79 5.47 16.00
CA ARG A 139 -25.13 5.86 16.48
C ARG A 139 -25.07 6.50 17.86
N PHE A 140 -24.24 5.99 18.77
CA PHE A 140 -24.06 6.56 20.10
C PHE A 140 -23.50 7.99 20.05
N ARG A 141 -22.55 8.26 19.12
CA ARG A 141 -21.97 9.58 18.90
C ARG A 141 -22.96 10.55 18.22
N SER A 142 -23.73 10.09 17.25
CA SER A 142 -24.73 10.92 16.56
C SER A 142 -25.87 11.38 17.49
N GLN A 143 -26.11 10.64 18.57
CA GLN A 143 -27.04 11.04 19.63
C GLN A 143 -26.49 12.10 20.61
N GLY A 144 -25.33 12.69 20.30
CA GLY A 144 -24.75 13.72 21.14
C GLY A 144 -23.92 13.19 22.32
N LYS A 145 -23.63 11.89 22.37
CA LYS A 145 -22.79 11.30 23.42
C LYS A 145 -21.35 11.18 22.99
N ASN A 146 -20.41 11.37 23.91
CA ASN A 146 -18.97 11.35 23.64
C ASN A 146 -18.53 12.36 22.55
N ILE A 147 -19.10 13.59 22.62
CA ILE A 147 -18.72 14.70 21.72
C ILE A 147 -17.32 15.20 22.05
N ARG A 148 -16.61 15.65 21.02
CA ARG A 148 -15.33 16.34 21.11
C ARG A 148 -15.47 17.75 20.55
N TYR A 149 -15.34 18.75 21.42
CA TYR A 149 -15.40 20.14 21.01
C TYR A 149 -14.06 20.58 20.44
N VAL A 150 -14.12 21.25 19.30
CA VAL A 150 -12.97 21.65 18.49
C VAL A 150 -13.03 23.15 18.24
N VAL A 151 -11.86 23.79 18.25
CA VAL A 151 -11.68 25.19 17.85
C VAL A 151 -10.64 25.22 16.74
N LEU A 152 -10.88 26.04 15.73
CA LEU A 152 -9.97 26.29 14.63
C LEU A 152 -9.27 27.64 14.80
N VAL A 153 -8.00 27.74 14.42
CA VAL A 153 -7.24 28.99 14.44
C VAL A 153 -6.60 29.19 13.08
N GLY A 154 -6.96 30.30 12.42
CA GLY A 154 -6.73 30.57 11.00
C GLY A 154 -7.89 30.08 10.13
N SER A 155 -8.16 30.75 9.02
CA SER A 155 -9.22 30.42 8.07
C SER A 155 -8.66 30.13 6.66
N THR A 156 -7.51 29.44 6.60
CA THR A 156 -6.94 28.99 5.34
C THR A 156 -7.79 27.89 4.71
N SER A 157 -7.61 27.64 3.42
CA SER A 157 -8.28 26.54 2.70
C SER A 157 -8.19 25.18 3.41
N ASN A 158 -7.05 24.91 4.05
CA ASN A 158 -6.87 23.68 4.82
C ASN A 158 -7.77 23.61 6.07
N ASN A 159 -8.03 24.73 6.73
CA ASN A 159 -8.95 24.76 7.86
C ASN A 159 -10.42 24.70 7.42
N ILE A 160 -10.75 25.21 6.26
CA ILE A 160 -12.08 25.05 5.64
C ILE A 160 -12.31 23.56 5.34
N GLU A 161 -11.35 22.90 4.72
CA GLU A 161 -11.41 21.46 4.46
C GLU A 161 -11.47 20.65 5.76
N MET A 162 -10.66 21.03 6.78
CA MET A 162 -10.71 20.42 8.12
C MET A 162 -12.09 20.59 8.77
N TYR A 163 -12.72 21.75 8.61
CA TYR A 163 -14.07 21.97 9.11
C TYR A 163 -15.07 20.98 8.48
N HIS A 164 -15.04 20.84 7.15
CA HIS A 164 -15.87 19.84 6.45
C HIS A 164 -15.57 18.41 6.90
N GLU A 165 -14.32 18.05 6.99
CA GLU A 165 -13.89 16.72 7.45
C GLU A 165 -14.37 16.38 8.88
N LEU A 166 -14.51 17.39 9.75
CA LEU A 166 -14.97 17.22 11.14
C LEU A 166 -16.48 17.31 11.29
N SER A 167 -17.17 18.12 10.45
CA SER A 167 -18.59 18.50 10.64
C SER A 167 -19.55 17.75 9.74
N ASP A 168 -19.13 17.30 8.53
CA ASP A 168 -20.01 16.68 7.54
C ASP A 168 -20.58 15.32 8.00
N ASP A 169 -19.87 14.57 8.84
CA ASP A 169 -20.36 13.33 9.43
C ASP A 169 -20.56 13.46 10.95
N PRO A 170 -21.78 13.75 11.44
CA PRO A 170 -22.07 13.87 12.87
C PRO A 170 -21.72 12.61 13.67
N SER A 171 -21.64 11.45 13.02
CA SER A 171 -21.30 10.18 13.67
C SER A 171 -19.84 10.09 14.11
N THR A 172 -18.98 11.02 13.67
CA THR A 172 -17.61 11.16 14.17
C THR A 172 -17.61 11.69 15.61
N GLY A 173 -18.65 12.41 15.99
CA GLY A 173 -18.80 13.04 17.30
C GLY A 173 -17.84 14.20 17.52
N TYR A 174 -17.39 14.89 16.46
CA TYR A 174 -16.75 16.19 16.55
C TYR A 174 -17.81 17.29 16.47
N LYS A 175 -17.57 18.39 17.22
CA LYS A 175 -18.37 19.60 17.14
C LYS A 175 -17.41 20.79 17.10
N VAL A 176 -17.37 21.46 15.95
CA VAL A 176 -16.59 22.70 15.80
C VAL A 176 -17.37 23.84 16.40
N ASN A 177 -16.79 24.53 17.39
CA ASN A 177 -17.42 25.67 18.07
C ASN A 177 -17.31 26.94 17.24
N GLY A 178 -16.24 27.06 16.43
CA GLY A 178 -15.97 28.21 15.61
C GLY A 178 -14.47 28.34 15.32
N TYR A 179 -14.12 29.50 14.74
CA TYR A 179 -12.74 29.76 14.33
C TYR A 179 -12.28 31.16 14.76
N PHE A 180 -10.96 31.30 14.90
CA PHE A 180 -10.28 32.56 15.14
C PHE A 180 -9.46 32.94 13.93
N ASP A 181 -9.50 34.23 13.52
CA ASP A 181 -8.63 34.78 12.49
C ASP A 181 -8.53 36.32 12.65
N ASP A 182 -7.61 36.95 11.92
CA ASP A 182 -7.44 38.40 11.96
C ASP A 182 -8.72 39.13 11.50
N LYS A 183 -9.43 38.54 10.53
CA LYS A 183 -10.73 39.04 10.00
C LYS A 183 -11.66 37.86 9.70
N PRO A 184 -12.98 38.06 9.74
CA PRO A 184 -13.94 37.09 9.27
C PRO A 184 -13.67 36.71 7.80
N ASN A 185 -13.60 35.40 7.49
CA ASN A 185 -13.41 34.90 6.14
C ASN A 185 -14.76 34.49 5.54
N PRO A 186 -15.20 35.11 4.42
CA PRO A 186 -16.47 34.79 3.76
C PRO A 186 -16.50 33.39 3.14
N GLU A 187 -15.33 32.75 2.91
CA GLU A 187 -15.25 31.38 2.41
C GLU A 187 -15.51 30.31 3.49
N MET A 188 -15.46 30.73 4.77
CA MET A 188 -15.83 29.80 5.87
C MET A 188 -17.33 29.52 5.85
N PRO A 189 -17.76 28.27 6.05
CA PRO A 189 -19.18 27.92 6.13
C PRO A 189 -19.92 28.76 7.18
N SER A 190 -21.12 29.23 6.85
CA SER A 190 -21.95 30.07 7.72
C SER A 190 -22.27 29.46 9.09
N GLN A 191 -22.17 28.13 9.19
CA GLN A 191 -22.37 27.39 10.43
C GLN A 191 -21.15 27.46 11.37
N CYS A 192 -19.96 27.86 10.87
CA CYS A 192 -18.76 28.01 11.65
C CYS A 192 -18.62 29.47 12.13
N CYS A 193 -18.98 29.72 13.38
CA CYS A 193 -18.98 31.07 13.93
C CYS A 193 -17.56 31.65 14.01
N TYR A 194 -17.41 32.92 13.62
CA TYR A 194 -16.21 33.70 13.93
C TYR A 194 -16.19 34.06 15.42
N LEU A 195 -15.11 33.70 16.12
CA LEU A 195 -14.99 33.83 17.58
C LEU A 195 -14.11 35.00 18.01
N GLY A 196 -13.35 35.62 17.11
CA GLY A 196 -12.45 36.74 17.42
C GLY A 196 -11.05 36.58 16.80
N ARG A 197 -10.11 37.37 17.28
CA ARG A 197 -8.72 37.35 16.81
C ARG A 197 -7.90 36.21 17.47
N PRO A 198 -6.80 35.75 16.83
CA PRO A 198 -5.94 34.70 17.38
C PRO A 198 -5.39 34.99 18.79
N GLU A 199 -5.16 36.25 19.14
CA GLU A 199 -4.71 36.69 20.46
C GLU A 199 -5.73 36.40 21.56
N GLU A 200 -7.02 36.30 21.22
CA GLU A 200 -8.13 36.09 22.16
C GLU A 200 -8.35 34.59 22.47
N VAL A 201 -7.68 33.69 21.75
CA VAL A 201 -7.83 32.23 21.87
C VAL A 201 -7.67 31.76 23.32
N GLN A 202 -6.62 32.24 24.02
CA GLN A 202 -6.37 31.84 25.40
C GLN A 202 -7.50 32.24 26.33
N ASN A 203 -8.04 33.46 26.16
CA ASN A 203 -9.13 33.95 26.97
C ASN A 203 -10.43 33.17 26.71
N TYR A 204 -10.64 32.80 25.46
CA TYR A 204 -11.77 31.95 25.08
C TYR A 204 -11.64 30.54 25.69
N LEU A 205 -10.47 29.92 25.62
CA LEU A 205 -10.23 28.61 26.21
C LEU A 205 -10.37 28.63 27.73
N LYS A 206 -9.95 29.72 28.40
CA LYS A 206 -10.18 29.90 29.85
C LYS A 206 -11.66 29.89 30.22
N LYS A 207 -12.49 30.53 29.41
CA LYS A 207 -13.94 30.59 29.64
C LYS A 207 -14.65 29.28 29.26
N ASN A 208 -14.10 28.52 28.32
CA ASN A 208 -14.71 27.32 27.71
C ASN A 208 -13.84 26.10 27.96
N SER A 209 -13.70 25.67 29.20
CA SER A 209 -12.84 24.55 29.64
C SER A 209 -13.25 23.17 29.08
N TYR A 210 -14.38 23.09 28.35
CA TYR A 210 -14.85 21.88 27.68
C TYR A 210 -14.22 21.62 26.29
N ILE A 211 -13.40 22.55 25.78
CA ILE A 211 -12.72 22.38 24.49
C ILE A 211 -11.65 21.31 24.63
N HIS A 212 -11.61 20.38 23.66
CA HIS A 212 -10.71 19.23 23.70
C HIS A 212 -9.56 19.36 22.68
N TYR A 213 -9.86 19.94 21.52
CA TYR A 213 -8.92 20.02 20.40
C TYR A 213 -8.84 21.42 19.83
N LEU A 214 -7.64 21.81 19.49
CA LEU A 214 -7.37 23.05 18.78
C LEU A 214 -6.51 22.75 17.54
N PHE A 215 -7.01 23.11 16.37
CA PHE A 215 -6.28 23.02 15.10
C PHE A 215 -5.84 24.42 14.66
N CYS A 216 -4.53 24.61 14.48
CA CYS A 216 -3.92 25.88 14.15
C CYS A 216 -3.28 25.84 12.76
N CYS A 217 -3.76 26.69 11.85
CA CYS A 217 -3.24 26.91 10.50
C CYS A 217 -2.48 28.23 10.35
N LEU A 218 -2.15 28.89 11.45
CA LEU A 218 -1.38 30.14 11.37
C LEU A 218 0.01 29.86 10.81
N PRO A 219 0.56 30.79 10.00
CA PRO A 219 1.93 30.67 9.50
C PRO A 219 2.95 30.62 10.62
N SER A 220 3.97 29.79 10.49
CA SER A 220 4.98 29.55 11.54
C SER A 220 5.79 30.77 11.95
N HIS A 221 5.86 31.83 11.13
CA HIS A 221 6.48 33.10 11.49
C HIS A 221 5.71 33.86 12.59
N ARG A 222 4.42 33.52 12.84
CA ARG A 222 3.61 34.11 13.94
C ARG A 222 3.84 33.37 15.26
N SER A 223 5.07 32.97 15.53
CA SER A 223 5.46 32.23 16.73
C SER A 223 5.07 32.96 18.02
N GLU A 224 5.07 34.28 18.04
CA GLU A 224 4.66 35.11 19.18
C GLU A 224 3.22 34.86 19.64
N ILE A 225 2.34 34.43 18.71
CA ILE A 225 0.94 34.07 19.01
C ILE A 225 0.82 32.57 19.24
N ILE A 226 1.50 31.78 18.42
CA ILE A 226 1.37 30.30 18.42
C ILE A 226 1.95 29.69 19.70
N VAL A 227 3.16 30.11 20.11
CA VAL A 227 3.84 29.53 21.29
C VAL A 227 3.04 29.70 22.58
N PRO A 228 2.50 30.88 22.90
CA PRO A 228 1.62 31.03 24.07
C PRO A 228 0.36 30.15 24.01
N ILE A 229 -0.24 29.96 22.81
CA ILE A 229 -1.41 29.07 22.64
C ILE A 229 -1.01 27.64 22.92
N ILE A 230 0.14 27.16 22.40
CA ILE A 230 0.66 25.80 22.65
C ILE A 230 0.85 25.60 24.16
N ASN A 231 1.59 26.49 24.81
CA ASN A 231 1.86 26.39 26.24
C ASN A 231 0.57 26.36 27.08
N TYR A 232 -0.41 27.20 26.69
CA TYR A 232 -1.72 27.16 27.36
C TYR A 232 -2.43 25.83 27.15
N CYS A 233 -2.46 25.31 25.92
CA CYS A 233 -3.11 24.05 25.58
C CYS A 233 -2.48 22.87 26.35
N GLU A 234 -1.16 22.77 26.37
CA GLU A 234 -0.45 21.71 27.11
C GLU A 234 -0.71 21.76 28.60
N ASN A 235 -0.68 22.95 29.21
CA ASN A 235 -0.95 23.13 30.63
C ASN A 235 -2.41 22.88 31.03
N ASN A 236 -3.36 22.92 30.09
CA ASN A 236 -4.79 22.77 30.36
C ASN A 236 -5.43 21.54 29.66
N LEU A 237 -4.62 20.57 29.24
CA LEU A 237 -5.06 19.32 28.65
C LEU A 237 -5.92 19.49 27.36
N VAL A 238 -5.70 20.56 26.61
CA VAL A 238 -6.24 20.77 25.28
C VAL A 238 -5.21 20.25 24.28
N HIS A 239 -5.63 19.34 23.41
CA HIS A 239 -4.73 18.83 22.39
C HIS A 239 -4.54 19.84 21.26
N PHE A 240 -3.32 20.36 21.13
CA PHE A 240 -2.92 21.26 20.06
C PHE A 240 -2.44 20.48 18.84
N PHE A 241 -2.94 20.85 17.65
CA PHE A 241 -2.50 20.32 16.36
C PHE A 241 -2.16 21.48 15.43
N SER A 242 -0.94 21.46 14.90
CA SER A 242 -0.56 22.37 13.83
C SER A 242 -0.98 21.75 12.48
N VAL A 243 -1.69 22.53 11.67
CA VAL A 243 -2.11 22.16 10.32
C VAL A 243 -1.27 22.98 9.34
N PRO A 244 -0.23 22.39 8.73
CA PRO A 244 0.65 23.13 7.82
C PRO A 244 -0.10 23.56 6.56
N ASN A 245 0.19 24.77 6.07
CA ASN A 245 -0.34 25.20 4.79
C ASN A 245 0.46 24.58 3.64
N LEU A 246 -0.12 23.56 3.01
CA LEU A 246 0.48 22.81 1.91
C LEU A 246 -0.13 23.16 0.55
N HIS A 247 -0.85 24.27 0.45
CA HIS A 247 -1.62 24.63 -0.75
C HIS A 247 -0.77 24.61 -2.04
N ASN A 248 0.50 25.01 -1.97
CA ASN A 248 1.42 24.97 -3.11
C ASN A 248 1.79 23.53 -3.58
N TYR A 249 1.47 22.51 -2.80
CA TYR A 249 1.78 21.11 -3.07
C TYR A 249 0.53 20.25 -3.29
N LEU A 250 -0.68 20.82 -3.16
CA LEU A 250 -1.96 20.10 -3.07
C LEU A 250 -2.45 19.42 -4.35
N HIS A 251 -1.78 19.57 -5.48
CA HIS A 251 -2.08 18.76 -6.66
C HIS A 251 -1.53 17.34 -6.58
N ASN A 252 -0.70 17.02 -5.55
CA ASN A 252 -0.11 15.71 -5.33
C ASN A 252 -0.30 15.30 -3.87
N ARG A 253 -0.44 14.00 -3.62
CA ARG A 253 -0.38 13.46 -2.25
C ARG A 253 0.98 13.76 -1.64
N VAL A 254 0.98 14.36 -0.46
CA VAL A 254 2.18 14.69 0.27
C VAL A 254 2.38 13.68 1.39
N TYR A 255 3.59 13.16 1.53
CA TYR A 255 3.95 12.19 2.55
C TYR A 255 4.90 12.82 3.55
N PHE A 256 4.58 12.66 4.82
CA PHE A 256 5.37 13.17 5.94
C PHE A 256 6.43 12.14 6.32
N ASN A 257 7.69 12.54 6.28
CA ASN A 257 8.85 11.71 6.61
C ASN A 257 9.76 12.42 7.62
N MET A 258 10.70 11.67 8.24
CA MET A 258 11.67 12.19 9.19
C MET A 258 13.10 11.84 8.75
N ILE A 259 14.02 12.80 8.84
CA ILE A 259 15.46 12.55 8.77
C ILE A 259 16.04 12.90 10.15
N GLY A 260 16.30 11.88 10.96
CA GLY A 260 16.59 12.09 12.36
C GLY A 260 15.42 12.80 13.05
N ASN A 261 15.65 13.99 13.58
CA ASN A 261 14.61 14.81 14.22
C ASN A 261 14.01 15.89 13.29
N VAL A 262 14.40 15.93 12.01
CA VAL A 262 13.93 16.94 11.07
C VAL A 262 12.81 16.36 10.21
N PRO A 263 11.57 16.89 10.32
CA PRO A 263 10.46 16.50 9.45
C PRO A 263 10.65 17.07 8.04
N TYR A 264 10.34 16.27 7.03
CA TYR A 264 10.28 16.75 5.65
C TYR A 264 9.10 16.11 4.90
N LEU A 265 8.70 16.79 3.82
CA LEU A 265 7.58 16.37 2.98
C LEU A 265 8.11 15.80 1.67
N SER A 266 7.68 14.62 1.31
CA SER A 266 7.92 14.05 -0.01
C SER A 266 6.65 14.03 -0.85
N LEU A 267 6.79 14.35 -2.13
CA LEU A 267 5.67 14.39 -3.08
C LEU A 267 5.29 13.02 -3.62
N ARG A 268 6.04 11.99 -3.24
CA ARG A 268 5.86 10.62 -3.71
C ARG A 268 6.33 9.62 -2.66
N THR A 269 5.67 8.47 -2.60
CA THR A 269 6.21 7.28 -1.91
C THR A 269 7.04 6.48 -2.90
N ASP A 270 8.21 6.06 -2.48
CA ASP A 270 9.05 5.12 -3.21
C ASP A 270 9.26 3.87 -2.34
N PRO A 271 8.32 2.91 -2.34
CA PRO A 271 8.45 1.70 -1.52
C PRO A 271 9.75 0.94 -1.75
N LEU A 272 10.27 0.99 -3.00
CA LEU A 272 11.56 0.39 -3.35
C LEU A 272 12.77 1.21 -2.87
N SER A 273 12.60 2.35 -2.22
CA SER A 273 13.71 3.05 -1.55
C SER A 273 14.08 2.38 -0.21
N TYR A 274 13.13 1.69 0.44
CA TYR A 274 13.35 1.00 1.71
C TYR A 274 14.23 -0.23 1.54
N PRO A 275 15.26 -0.42 2.40
CA PRO A 275 16.21 -1.54 2.30
C PRO A 275 15.55 -2.92 2.30
N GLU A 276 14.51 -3.11 3.13
CA GLU A 276 13.78 -4.37 3.28
C GLU A 276 13.12 -4.77 1.96
N ASN A 277 12.48 -3.81 1.30
CA ASN A 277 11.81 -4.03 0.03
C ASN A 277 12.80 -4.27 -1.11
N LYS A 278 13.92 -3.55 -1.12
CA LYS A 278 15.02 -3.79 -2.07
C LYS A 278 15.57 -5.20 -1.92
N PHE A 279 15.80 -5.62 -0.67
CA PHE A 279 16.31 -6.96 -0.38
C PHE A 279 15.31 -8.04 -0.82
N LEU A 280 14.05 -7.91 -0.43
CA LEU A 280 12.98 -8.84 -0.82
C LEU A 280 12.87 -8.97 -2.34
N LYS A 281 12.80 -7.83 -3.04
CA LYS A 281 12.72 -7.80 -4.50
C LYS A 281 13.94 -8.41 -5.15
N ARG A 282 15.15 -8.09 -4.68
CA ARG A 282 16.38 -8.61 -5.24
C ARG A 282 16.51 -10.13 -5.04
N THR A 283 16.15 -10.62 -3.85
CA THR A 283 16.13 -12.07 -3.57
C THR A 283 15.18 -12.80 -4.50
N PHE A 284 13.97 -12.27 -4.67
CA PHE A 284 13.00 -12.82 -5.61
C PHE A 284 13.54 -12.83 -7.05
N ASP A 285 14.10 -11.71 -7.51
CA ASP A 285 14.69 -11.57 -8.86
C ASP A 285 15.76 -12.63 -9.10
N ILE A 286 16.67 -12.85 -8.13
CA ILE A 286 17.77 -13.83 -8.23
C ILE A 286 17.18 -15.24 -8.27
N VAL A 287 16.33 -15.60 -7.32
CA VAL A 287 15.79 -16.97 -7.22
C VAL A 287 14.98 -17.33 -8.46
N PHE A 288 14.09 -16.42 -8.89
CA PHE A 288 13.25 -16.64 -10.06
C PHE A 288 14.07 -16.76 -11.34
N SER A 289 15.06 -15.86 -11.53
CA SER A 289 15.92 -15.89 -12.72
C SER A 289 16.83 -17.11 -12.74
N LEU A 290 17.38 -17.50 -11.60
CA LEU A 290 18.22 -18.70 -11.49
C LEU A 290 17.42 -19.97 -11.81
N LEU A 291 16.22 -20.08 -11.22
CA LEU A 291 15.33 -21.21 -11.50
C LEU A 291 15.02 -21.28 -13.01
N PHE A 292 14.66 -20.17 -13.64
CA PHE A 292 14.37 -20.14 -15.07
C PHE A 292 15.59 -20.49 -15.93
N LEU A 293 16.76 -19.90 -15.63
CA LEU A 293 17.98 -20.10 -16.40
C LEU A 293 18.56 -21.52 -16.26
N CYS A 294 18.33 -22.19 -15.12
CA CYS A 294 18.79 -23.56 -14.92
C CYS A 294 17.81 -24.62 -15.48
N THR A 295 16.52 -24.30 -15.62
CA THR A 295 15.50 -25.27 -16.03
C THR A 295 15.07 -25.09 -17.50
N LEU A 296 14.33 -24.05 -17.80
CA LEU A 296 13.69 -23.83 -19.10
C LEU A 296 14.63 -23.22 -20.14
N PHE A 297 15.51 -22.30 -19.73
CA PHE A 297 16.36 -21.56 -20.65
C PHE A 297 17.32 -22.46 -21.47
N PRO A 298 17.99 -23.50 -20.93
CA PRO A 298 18.85 -24.36 -21.73
C PRO A 298 18.12 -25.06 -22.87
N ILE A 299 16.91 -25.53 -22.63
CA ILE A 299 16.07 -26.19 -23.64
C ILE A 299 15.72 -25.21 -24.74
N ILE A 300 15.24 -24.00 -24.36
CA ILE A 300 14.90 -22.94 -25.31
C ILE A 300 16.14 -22.49 -26.08
N LEU A 301 17.27 -22.34 -25.44
CA LEU A 301 18.54 -21.95 -26.06
C LEU A 301 18.96 -22.92 -27.17
N ILE A 302 18.87 -24.23 -26.93
CA ILE A 302 19.20 -25.24 -27.92
C ILE A 302 18.27 -25.12 -29.14
N ILE A 303 16.94 -25.06 -28.91
CA ILE A 303 15.94 -24.94 -29.97
C ILE A 303 16.15 -23.66 -30.79
N VAL A 304 16.27 -22.51 -30.10
CA VAL A 304 16.49 -21.20 -30.75
C VAL A 304 17.80 -21.20 -31.53
N THR A 305 18.87 -21.80 -31.00
CA THR A 305 20.18 -21.87 -31.64
C THR A 305 20.10 -22.64 -32.96
N ILE A 306 19.49 -23.84 -32.94
CA ILE A 306 19.36 -24.68 -34.13
C ILE A 306 18.57 -23.96 -35.21
N ILE A 307 17.38 -23.46 -34.89
CA ILE A 307 16.50 -22.80 -35.87
C ILE A 307 17.12 -21.49 -36.37
N THR A 308 17.73 -20.69 -35.49
CA THR A 308 18.37 -19.43 -35.89
C THR A 308 19.56 -19.66 -36.81
N LYS A 309 20.42 -20.67 -36.54
CA LYS A 309 21.55 -20.98 -37.44
C LYS A 309 21.08 -21.47 -38.83
N LEU A 310 19.97 -22.21 -38.88
CA LEU A 310 19.43 -22.71 -40.12
C LEU A 310 18.71 -21.62 -40.98
N THR A 311 18.05 -20.67 -40.28
CA THR A 311 17.19 -19.66 -40.95
C THR A 311 17.82 -18.27 -41.10
N MET A 312 18.75 -17.93 -40.18
CA MET A 312 19.42 -16.62 -40.10
C MET A 312 20.91 -16.77 -39.78
N PRO A 313 21.79 -17.01 -40.73
CA PRO A 313 23.24 -17.14 -40.46
C PRO A 313 23.81 -15.93 -39.68
N GLY A 314 24.67 -16.18 -38.66
CA GLY A 314 25.31 -15.16 -37.84
C GLY A 314 25.15 -15.39 -36.32
N PRO A 315 25.42 -14.37 -35.51
CA PRO A 315 25.38 -14.50 -34.04
C PRO A 315 23.95 -14.79 -33.53
N ILE A 316 23.83 -15.60 -32.47
CA ILE A 316 22.55 -16.00 -31.85
C ILE A 316 22.04 -14.88 -30.96
N PHE A 317 22.96 -14.29 -30.19
CA PHE A 317 22.62 -13.19 -29.28
C PHE A 317 22.80 -11.85 -29.95
N PHE A 318 21.92 -10.92 -29.57
CA PHE A 318 21.97 -9.51 -29.87
C PHE A 318 22.06 -8.75 -28.56
N ARG A 319 22.86 -7.70 -28.51
CA ARG A 319 22.99 -6.82 -27.36
C ARG A 319 22.83 -5.37 -27.80
N GLN A 320 22.12 -4.59 -27.00
CA GLN A 320 21.88 -3.17 -27.27
C GLN A 320 21.95 -2.37 -26.00
N LYS A 321 22.55 -1.19 -26.05
CA LYS A 321 22.60 -0.27 -24.92
C LYS A 321 21.23 0.27 -24.57
N ARG A 322 20.89 0.28 -23.29
CA ARG A 322 19.65 0.79 -22.69
C ARG A 322 19.94 1.57 -21.42
N ASN A 323 19.00 2.47 -21.05
CA ASN A 323 19.06 3.15 -19.77
C ASN A 323 18.47 2.24 -18.67
N GLY A 324 19.17 2.16 -17.55
CA GLY A 324 18.81 1.38 -16.35
C GLY A 324 18.55 2.27 -15.14
N LEU A 325 18.82 1.70 -13.96
CA LEU A 325 18.70 2.40 -12.69
C LEU A 325 19.58 3.66 -12.66
N ASN A 326 19.01 4.80 -12.21
CA ASN A 326 19.67 6.09 -12.17
C ASN A 326 20.29 6.51 -13.53
N ASP A 327 19.63 6.13 -14.61
CA ASP A 327 20.03 6.43 -15.98
C ASP A 327 21.37 5.81 -16.43
N LYS A 328 21.91 4.84 -15.68
CA LYS A 328 23.13 4.14 -16.05
C LYS A 328 22.90 3.27 -17.27
N GLU A 329 23.77 3.39 -18.25
CA GLU A 329 23.74 2.53 -19.43
C GLU A 329 24.14 1.09 -19.10
N PHE A 330 23.41 0.13 -19.69
CA PHE A 330 23.76 -1.29 -19.64
C PHE A 330 23.47 -1.98 -20.98
N TYR A 331 24.08 -3.14 -21.22
CA TYR A 331 23.81 -3.95 -22.39
C TYR A 331 22.65 -4.92 -22.13
N CYS A 332 21.51 -4.68 -22.78
CA CYS A 332 20.36 -5.55 -22.74
C CYS A 332 20.54 -6.74 -23.69
N TYR A 333 20.52 -7.97 -23.19
CA TYR A 333 20.68 -9.19 -23.96
C TYR A 333 19.34 -9.65 -24.55
N LYS A 334 19.37 -10.04 -25.85
CA LYS A 334 18.21 -10.64 -26.56
C LYS A 334 18.70 -11.74 -27.49
N PHE A 335 17.77 -12.61 -27.92
CA PHE A 335 18.02 -13.41 -29.10
C PHE A 335 17.85 -12.53 -30.35
N ARG A 336 18.69 -12.75 -31.33
CA ARG A 336 18.62 -12.03 -32.60
C ARG A 336 17.39 -12.48 -33.39
N SER A 337 16.46 -11.56 -33.61
CA SER A 337 15.19 -11.77 -34.33
C SER A 337 15.15 -11.08 -35.70
N MET A 338 16.23 -10.42 -36.09
CA MET A 338 16.37 -9.69 -37.36
C MET A 338 17.67 -10.05 -38.08
N LYS A 339 17.74 -9.78 -39.39
CA LYS A 339 19.01 -9.85 -40.12
C LYS A 339 20.03 -8.86 -39.55
N VAL A 340 21.30 -9.19 -39.66
CA VAL A 340 22.37 -8.29 -39.22
C VAL A 340 22.33 -7.00 -40.04
N ASN A 341 22.27 -5.86 -39.36
CA ASN A 341 22.24 -4.53 -39.97
C ASN A 341 22.99 -3.53 -39.12
N ALA A 342 23.47 -2.47 -39.73
CA ALA A 342 24.24 -1.39 -39.05
C ALA A 342 23.33 -0.40 -38.30
N GLU A 343 22.00 -0.41 -38.55
CA GLU A 343 21.05 0.56 -38.02
C GLU A 343 20.31 0.06 -36.77
N ALA A 344 20.77 -1.05 -36.17
CA ALA A 344 20.12 -1.70 -35.06
C ALA A 344 20.00 -0.81 -33.80
N ASP A 345 20.91 0.14 -33.62
CA ASP A 345 20.95 1.05 -32.47
C ASP A 345 20.19 2.38 -32.72
N THR A 346 19.82 2.68 -33.96
CA THR A 346 19.23 3.97 -34.35
C THR A 346 17.77 3.90 -34.76
N LEU A 347 17.36 2.80 -35.39
CA LEU A 347 16.00 2.64 -35.94
C LEU A 347 15.17 1.64 -35.13
N GLN A 348 14.03 2.12 -34.61
CA GLN A 348 13.04 1.26 -33.98
C GLN A 348 12.43 0.29 -35.00
N ALA A 349 12.18 -0.96 -34.57
CA ALA A 349 11.51 -1.92 -35.41
C ALA A 349 10.01 -1.59 -35.57
N THR A 350 9.55 -1.52 -36.82
CA THR A 350 8.13 -1.29 -37.17
C THR A 350 7.39 -2.61 -37.42
N LYS A 351 6.05 -2.55 -37.60
CA LYS A 351 5.23 -3.74 -37.80
C LYS A 351 5.64 -4.54 -39.04
N ASP A 352 5.89 -3.89 -40.14
CA ASP A 352 6.23 -4.50 -41.44
C ASP A 352 7.71 -4.25 -41.83
N ASP A 353 8.60 -4.34 -40.87
CA ASP A 353 10.03 -4.09 -41.02
C ASP A 353 10.67 -5.15 -41.94
N PRO A 354 11.34 -4.78 -43.05
CA PRO A 354 11.94 -5.72 -43.99
C PRO A 354 13.12 -6.52 -43.41
N ARG A 355 13.69 -6.07 -42.28
CA ARG A 355 14.77 -6.76 -41.55
C ARG A 355 14.28 -8.00 -40.84
N LYS A 356 12.95 -8.16 -40.63
CA LYS A 356 12.35 -9.30 -39.91
C LYS A 356 12.36 -10.56 -40.80
N THR A 357 12.61 -11.69 -40.14
CA THR A 357 12.45 -13.01 -40.76
C THR A 357 11.21 -13.71 -40.22
N ARG A 358 10.74 -14.76 -40.90
CA ARG A 358 9.60 -15.56 -40.39
C ARG A 358 9.83 -16.07 -38.97
N TRP A 359 11.02 -16.61 -38.72
CA TRP A 359 11.41 -17.08 -37.41
C TRP A 359 11.48 -15.95 -36.37
N GLY A 360 12.09 -14.83 -36.77
CA GLY A 360 12.16 -13.63 -35.91
C GLY A 360 10.77 -13.08 -35.54
N ASN A 361 9.81 -13.15 -36.42
CA ASN A 361 8.42 -12.78 -36.14
C ASN A 361 7.77 -13.72 -35.08
N ILE A 362 8.03 -15.03 -35.18
CA ILE A 362 7.54 -15.98 -34.15
C ILE A 362 8.16 -15.67 -32.80
N MET A 363 9.49 -15.47 -32.73
CA MET A 363 10.17 -15.15 -31.48
C MET A 363 9.64 -13.87 -30.83
N ARG A 364 9.36 -12.82 -31.61
CA ARG A 364 8.80 -11.55 -31.11
C ARG A 364 7.37 -11.67 -30.64
N LYS A 365 6.51 -12.38 -31.39
CA LYS A 365 5.12 -12.63 -30.98
C LYS A 365 5.03 -13.41 -29.66
N THR A 366 5.96 -14.32 -29.44
CA THR A 366 6.02 -15.16 -28.25
C THR A 366 6.91 -14.60 -27.16
N ASN A 367 7.60 -13.47 -27.39
CA ASN A 367 8.62 -12.85 -26.52
C ASN A 367 9.80 -13.75 -26.18
N ILE A 368 10.02 -14.80 -26.92
CA ILE A 368 11.20 -15.69 -26.75
C ILE A 368 12.49 -14.89 -26.95
N ASP A 369 12.47 -13.88 -27.83
CA ASP A 369 13.63 -13.02 -28.08
C ASP A 369 14.11 -12.24 -26.83
N GLU A 370 13.23 -12.00 -25.84
CA GLU A 370 13.55 -11.25 -24.62
C GLU A 370 14.04 -12.14 -23.46
N LEU A 371 13.97 -13.48 -23.58
CA LEU A 371 14.34 -14.40 -22.50
C LEU A 371 15.82 -14.28 -22.04
N PRO A 372 16.82 -13.94 -22.89
CA PRO A 372 18.18 -13.71 -22.40
C PRO A 372 18.30 -12.56 -21.40
N GLN A 373 17.30 -11.69 -21.26
CA GLN A 373 17.30 -10.62 -20.25
C GLN A 373 17.29 -11.16 -18.81
N PHE A 374 16.92 -12.42 -18.57
CA PHE A 374 17.11 -13.06 -17.26
C PHE A 374 18.58 -13.09 -16.83
N ILE A 375 19.53 -13.08 -17.77
CA ILE A 375 20.96 -12.91 -17.48
C ILE A 375 21.20 -11.48 -16.93
N ASN A 376 20.60 -10.44 -17.53
CA ASN A 376 20.69 -9.08 -17.00
C ASN A 376 20.09 -8.95 -15.60
N VAL A 377 19.01 -9.70 -15.32
CA VAL A 377 18.44 -9.72 -13.97
C VAL A 377 19.42 -10.32 -12.96
N LEU A 378 20.08 -11.43 -13.28
CA LEU A 378 21.13 -12.01 -12.41
C LEU A 378 22.32 -11.09 -12.21
N LEU A 379 22.79 -10.45 -13.27
CA LEU A 379 23.89 -9.46 -13.21
C LEU A 379 23.50 -8.22 -12.37
N GLY A 380 22.22 -7.94 -12.27
CA GLY A 380 21.71 -6.84 -11.45
C GLY A 380 21.39 -5.57 -12.21
N ASP A 381 21.49 -5.58 -13.54
CA ASP A 381 21.12 -4.44 -14.40
C ASP A 381 19.62 -4.28 -14.52
N MET A 382 18.87 -5.39 -14.45
CA MET A 382 17.43 -5.47 -14.60
C MET A 382 16.77 -6.15 -13.39
N SER A 383 15.45 -6.13 -13.38
CA SER A 383 14.54 -6.87 -12.51
C SER A 383 13.60 -7.72 -13.37
N VAL A 384 12.96 -8.74 -12.80
CA VAL A 384 11.89 -9.49 -13.49
C VAL A 384 10.74 -8.55 -13.82
N VAL A 385 10.33 -7.73 -12.85
CA VAL A 385 9.23 -6.76 -13.00
C VAL A 385 9.74 -5.34 -12.80
N GLY A 386 9.41 -4.44 -13.73
CA GLY A 386 9.80 -3.03 -13.68
C GLY A 386 9.42 -2.28 -14.97
N PRO A 387 9.72 -0.98 -15.06
CA PRO A 387 9.56 -0.21 -16.28
C PRO A 387 10.34 -0.81 -17.45
N ARG A 388 9.75 -0.82 -18.64
CA ARG A 388 10.45 -1.35 -19.83
C ARG A 388 11.66 -0.50 -20.19
N PRO A 389 12.86 -1.07 -20.41
CA PRO A 389 14.05 -0.29 -20.77
C PRO A 389 13.93 0.28 -22.19
N HIS A 390 14.19 1.56 -22.35
CA HIS A 390 14.16 2.24 -23.65
C HIS A 390 15.56 2.38 -24.26
N MET A 391 15.59 2.66 -25.56
CA MET A 391 16.84 3.01 -26.28
C MET A 391 17.33 4.37 -25.81
N LEU A 392 18.65 4.59 -25.80
CA LEU A 392 19.26 5.85 -25.37
C LEU A 392 18.64 7.06 -26.12
N LYS A 393 18.50 6.93 -27.44
CA LYS A 393 17.89 7.95 -28.29
C LYS A 393 16.45 8.31 -27.85
N HIS A 394 15.65 7.30 -27.52
CA HIS A 394 14.27 7.52 -27.05
C HIS A 394 14.25 8.21 -25.68
N THR A 395 15.18 7.87 -24.79
CA THR A 395 15.28 8.54 -23.50
C THR A 395 15.60 10.02 -23.68
N GLU A 396 16.58 10.33 -24.53
CA GLU A 396 16.95 11.72 -24.84
C GLU A 396 15.79 12.54 -25.45
N GLU A 397 15.06 11.95 -26.36
CA GLU A 397 13.93 12.58 -27.05
C GLU A 397 12.73 12.79 -26.11
N TYR A 398 12.23 11.70 -25.48
CA TYR A 398 11.03 11.75 -24.66
C TYR A 398 11.23 12.44 -23.31
N SER A 399 12.45 12.48 -22.75
CA SER A 399 12.72 13.23 -21.54
C SER A 399 12.48 14.73 -21.68
N LYS A 400 12.60 15.27 -22.90
CA LYS A 400 12.33 16.68 -23.21
C LYS A 400 10.83 16.96 -23.47
N LEU A 401 10.09 15.95 -23.91
CA LEU A 401 8.69 16.09 -24.35
C LEU A 401 7.68 15.71 -23.27
N ILE A 402 8.04 14.80 -22.36
CA ILE A 402 7.13 14.24 -21.35
C ILE A 402 7.59 14.59 -19.95
N ASN A 403 6.74 15.29 -19.23
CA ASN A 403 6.99 15.63 -17.83
C ASN A 403 7.13 14.34 -16.97
N LYS A 404 8.12 14.35 -16.05
CA LYS A 404 8.39 13.22 -15.14
C LYS A 404 8.88 11.93 -15.84
N TYR A 405 9.27 12.00 -17.13
CA TYR A 405 9.77 10.83 -17.86
C TYR A 405 10.91 10.12 -17.12
N MET A 406 11.85 10.88 -16.53
CA MET A 406 13.02 10.35 -15.84
C MET A 406 12.71 9.61 -14.54
N VAL A 407 11.50 9.78 -13.98
CA VAL A 407 11.07 9.08 -12.76
C VAL A 407 11.15 7.56 -12.91
N ARG A 408 10.91 7.06 -14.10
CA ARG A 408 10.98 5.62 -14.42
C ARG A 408 12.37 4.99 -14.18
N HIS A 409 13.43 5.81 -14.17
CA HIS A 409 14.80 5.37 -13.91
C HIS A 409 15.18 5.31 -12.43
N PHE A 410 14.25 5.60 -11.50
CA PHE A 410 14.48 5.43 -10.06
C PHE A 410 14.42 3.97 -9.60
N VAL A 411 13.96 3.09 -10.45
CA VAL A 411 13.97 1.64 -10.23
C VAL A 411 14.63 0.92 -11.39
N LYS A 412 15.06 -0.33 -11.17
CA LYS A 412 15.61 -1.15 -12.24
C LYS A 412 14.55 -1.42 -13.30
N PRO A 413 14.92 -1.38 -14.59
CA PRO A 413 14.01 -1.76 -15.65
C PRO A 413 13.65 -3.25 -15.55
N GLY A 414 12.45 -3.62 -16.01
CA GLY A 414 11.93 -4.97 -15.95
C GLY A 414 11.86 -5.68 -17.30
N ILE A 415 11.85 -7.01 -17.27
CA ILE A 415 11.48 -7.85 -18.43
C ILE A 415 10.01 -7.62 -18.75
N THR A 416 9.17 -7.59 -17.71
CA THR A 416 7.77 -7.19 -17.78
C THR A 416 7.47 -6.04 -16.82
N GLY A 417 6.32 -5.39 -16.99
CA GLY A 417 5.96 -4.24 -16.16
C GLY A 417 4.48 -3.92 -16.22
N TRP A 418 4.03 -3.07 -15.29
CA TRP A 418 2.62 -2.68 -15.16
C TRP A 418 2.06 -2.08 -16.46
N SER A 419 2.76 -1.10 -17.04
CA SER A 419 2.34 -0.47 -18.30
C SER A 419 2.20 -1.48 -19.44
N GLN A 420 3.07 -2.51 -19.50
CA GLN A 420 3.01 -3.55 -20.51
C GLN A 420 1.76 -4.44 -20.35
N VAL A 421 1.39 -4.83 -19.14
CA VAL A 421 0.24 -5.71 -18.89
C VAL A 421 -1.11 -4.98 -18.84
N THR A 422 -1.09 -3.64 -18.83
CA THR A 422 -2.30 -2.79 -18.84
C THR A 422 -2.63 -2.21 -20.21
N GLY A 423 -1.93 -2.66 -21.29
CA GLY A 423 -2.28 -2.32 -22.66
C GLY A 423 -1.32 -1.35 -23.37
N TYR A 424 -0.36 -0.74 -22.67
CA TYR A 424 0.66 0.14 -23.28
C TYR A 424 1.87 -0.66 -23.80
N ARG A 425 1.60 -1.76 -24.49
CA ARG A 425 2.61 -2.61 -25.13
C ARG A 425 2.64 -2.37 -26.63
N GLY A 426 3.80 -2.50 -27.25
CA GLY A 426 3.95 -2.38 -28.70
C GLY A 426 4.62 -1.09 -29.14
N GLU A 427 4.40 -0.73 -30.39
CA GLU A 427 4.92 0.48 -31.00
C GLU A 427 4.20 1.72 -30.42
N THR A 428 4.96 2.71 -29.99
CA THR A 428 4.41 4.00 -29.61
C THR A 428 4.31 4.88 -30.85
N LYS A 429 3.11 5.01 -31.39
CA LYS A 429 2.85 5.80 -32.60
C LYS A 429 2.63 7.26 -32.28
N GLU A 430 2.00 7.54 -31.15
CA GLU A 430 1.67 8.87 -30.70
C GLU A 430 2.35 9.18 -29.35
N LEU A 431 2.56 10.46 -29.09
CA LEU A 431 3.11 10.93 -27.82
C LEU A 431 2.25 10.48 -26.61
N LYS A 432 0.92 10.46 -26.79
CA LYS A 432 -0.03 9.98 -25.78
C LYS A 432 0.20 8.53 -25.35
N ASP A 433 0.61 7.65 -26.27
CA ASP A 433 0.90 6.25 -25.93
C ASP A 433 2.11 6.16 -25.00
N MET A 434 3.10 7.01 -25.25
CA MET A 434 4.30 7.10 -24.41
C MET A 434 3.98 7.74 -23.05
N GLU A 435 3.16 8.80 -23.03
CA GLU A 435 2.69 9.41 -21.76
C GLU A 435 1.93 8.39 -20.91
N GLY A 436 0.99 7.64 -21.50
CA GLY A 436 0.27 6.58 -20.80
C GLY A 436 1.19 5.51 -20.22
N ARG A 437 2.26 5.15 -20.95
CA ARG A 437 3.29 4.22 -20.49
C ARG A 437 4.05 4.81 -19.30
N VAL A 438 4.48 6.07 -19.37
CA VAL A 438 5.20 6.76 -18.29
C VAL A 438 4.33 6.87 -17.05
N ILE A 439 3.06 7.22 -17.20
CA ILE A 439 2.09 7.27 -16.08
C ILE A 439 1.96 5.90 -15.42
N GLY A 440 1.82 4.83 -16.21
CA GLY A 440 1.75 3.47 -15.70
C GLY A 440 3.04 3.02 -14.98
N ASP A 441 4.21 3.42 -15.49
CA ASP A 441 5.50 3.12 -14.85
C ASP A 441 5.66 3.89 -13.53
N ILE A 442 5.25 5.16 -13.46
CA ILE A 442 5.24 5.96 -12.23
C ILE A 442 4.28 5.35 -11.21
N TRP A 443 3.07 4.97 -11.65
CA TRP A 443 2.10 4.32 -10.77
C TRP A 443 2.67 3.04 -10.15
N TYR A 444 3.36 2.21 -10.93
CA TYR A 444 4.02 1.02 -10.42
C TYR A 444 5.07 1.35 -9.34
N ILE A 445 5.89 2.38 -9.56
CA ILE A 445 6.92 2.80 -8.61
C ILE A 445 6.30 3.24 -7.28
N GLU A 446 5.20 3.98 -7.33
CA GLU A 446 4.52 4.53 -6.16
C GLU A 446 3.71 3.47 -5.38
N HIS A 447 3.23 2.43 -6.06
CA HIS A 447 2.35 1.40 -5.47
C HIS A 447 3.01 0.02 -5.39
N TRP A 448 4.34 -0.02 -5.56
CA TRP A 448 5.04 -1.29 -5.52
C TRP A 448 4.73 -2.08 -4.24
N SER A 449 4.47 -3.36 -4.43
CA SER A 449 4.41 -4.39 -3.40
C SER A 449 4.86 -5.72 -3.99
N PHE A 450 5.32 -6.63 -3.16
CA PHE A 450 5.70 -7.98 -3.61
C PHE A 450 4.54 -8.69 -4.35
N TRP A 451 3.32 -8.55 -3.85
CA TRP A 451 2.13 -9.15 -4.47
C TRP A 451 1.78 -8.51 -5.82
N LEU A 452 2.10 -7.24 -6.02
CA LEU A 452 1.93 -6.59 -7.31
C LEU A 452 2.87 -7.17 -8.36
N ASP A 453 4.12 -7.49 -8.01
CA ASP A 453 5.05 -8.16 -8.91
C ASP A 453 4.53 -9.55 -9.32
N ILE A 454 4.05 -10.36 -8.37
CA ILE A 454 3.44 -11.65 -8.67
C ILE A 454 2.22 -11.52 -9.59
N TYR A 455 1.38 -10.52 -9.35
CA TYR A 455 0.21 -10.25 -10.19
C TYR A 455 0.60 -9.84 -11.61
N ILE A 456 1.65 -9.02 -11.79
CA ILE A 456 2.16 -8.61 -13.09
C ILE A 456 2.71 -9.82 -13.85
N ILE A 457 3.47 -10.69 -13.18
CA ILE A 457 3.99 -11.94 -13.78
C ILE A 457 2.82 -12.84 -14.22
N TYR A 458 1.82 -13.04 -13.36
CA TYR A 458 0.62 -13.80 -13.70
C TYR A 458 -0.08 -13.23 -14.94
N LYS A 459 -0.31 -11.91 -14.99
CA LYS A 459 -0.90 -11.25 -16.15
C LYS A 459 -0.05 -11.40 -17.41
N THR A 460 1.28 -11.31 -17.28
CA THR A 460 2.21 -11.49 -18.42
C THR A 460 2.06 -12.88 -19.04
N VAL A 461 2.06 -13.92 -18.20
CA VAL A 461 1.87 -15.31 -18.66
C VAL A 461 0.48 -15.51 -19.28
N ARG A 462 -0.56 -15.00 -18.61
CA ARG A 462 -1.93 -15.08 -19.13
C ARG A 462 -2.06 -14.41 -20.51
N ASN A 463 -1.51 -13.20 -20.66
CA ASN A 463 -1.56 -12.45 -21.93
C ASN A 463 -0.76 -13.16 -23.03
N ALA A 464 0.36 -13.79 -22.69
CA ALA A 464 1.14 -14.58 -23.64
C ALA A 464 0.36 -15.83 -24.16
N ILE A 465 -0.45 -16.46 -23.31
CA ILE A 465 -1.25 -17.65 -23.67
C ILE A 465 -2.49 -17.27 -24.50
N HIS A 466 -3.19 -16.20 -24.12
CA HIS A 466 -4.46 -15.82 -24.79
C HIS A 466 -4.26 -14.94 -26.04
N GLY A 467 -3.04 -14.49 -26.31
CA GLY A 467 -2.72 -13.57 -27.39
C GLY A 467 -3.16 -12.13 -27.08
N GLU A 468 -2.25 -11.19 -27.15
CA GLU A 468 -2.56 -9.76 -27.04
C GLU A 468 -2.81 -9.17 -28.42
N LYS A 469 -3.88 -8.37 -28.57
CA LYS A 469 -4.21 -7.67 -29.82
C LYS A 469 -3.11 -6.71 -30.28
N ASN A 470 -2.23 -6.28 -29.37
CA ASN A 470 -1.16 -5.30 -29.59
C ASN A 470 0.25 -5.91 -29.62
N ALA A 471 0.40 -7.26 -29.54
CA ALA A 471 1.69 -7.94 -29.72
C ALA A 471 1.94 -8.23 -31.20
N TYR A 472 3.08 -7.77 -31.75
CA TYR A 472 3.54 -8.06 -33.11
C TYR A 472 5.00 -8.46 -33.17
#